data_90325a37c52034ff55c6f9758303413f
#
_entry.id   90325a37c52034ff55c6f9758303413f
#
_cell.length_a   1.000
_cell.length_b   1.000
_cell.length_c   1.000
_cell.angle_alpha   90.00
_cell.angle_beta   90.00
_cell.angle_gamma   90.00
#
_symmetry.space_group_name_H-M   'P 1'
#
loop_
_entity.id
_entity.type
_entity.pdbx_description
1 polymer ?
#
loop_
_entity_poly.entity_id
_entity_poly.type
_entity_poly.pdbx_seq_one_letter_code
_entity_poly.pdbx_strand_id
1 'polypeptide(L)'
;YGNYDCVEQKDIKALQVALNLSQNKPCNISDDREDIKHWLNLSRNGFADKLHKTYPMLDKTFLDICYLAALGLSIDEIAQYAGNIKRRSVERYMSLICQEVQYPMSGKKGFESFINHILTI
;
A
#
# COMPACT_ATOMS: atom_id res chain seq x y z
N TYR A 1 23.20 -11.25 -8.82
CA TYR A 1 22.42 -10.56 -9.86
C TYR A 1 20.93 -10.88 -9.77
N GLY A 2 20.55 -12.09 -9.37
CA GLY A 2 19.14 -12.42 -9.20
C GLY A 2 18.45 -11.53 -8.19
N ASN A 3 19.10 -11.24 -7.07
CA ASN A 3 18.55 -10.34 -6.07
C ASN A 3 18.45 -8.91 -6.57
N TYR A 4 19.40 -8.50 -7.39
CA TYR A 4 19.41 -7.17 -8.00
C TYR A 4 18.20 -7.00 -8.94
N ASP A 5 17.94 -8.00 -9.77
CA ASP A 5 16.81 -7.96 -10.69
C ASP A 5 15.48 -7.89 -9.94
N CYS A 6 15.35 -8.61 -8.82
CA CYS A 6 14.15 -8.56 -7.99
C CYS A 6 13.93 -7.17 -7.41
N VAL A 7 15.01 -6.52 -6.97
CA VAL A 7 14.93 -5.16 -6.42
C VAL A 7 14.52 -4.18 -7.52
N GLU A 8 15.08 -4.31 -8.73
CA GLU A 8 14.71 -3.47 -9.86
C GLU A 8 13.23 -3.63 -10.22
N GLN A 9 12.71 -4.85 -10.21
CA GLN A 9 11.29 -5.09 -10.50
C GLN A 9 10.38 -4.40 -9.50
N LYS A 10 10.73 -4.43 -8.22
CA LYS A 10 9.98 -3.73 -7.18
C LYS A 10 9.95 -2.23 -7.44
N ASP A 11 11.11 -1.66 -7.76
CA ASP A 11 11.25 -0.25 -8.02
C ASP A 11 10.50 0.16 -9.29
N ILE A 12 10.55 -0.67 -10.33
CA ILE A 12 9.87 -0.39 -11.59
C ILE A 12 8.38 -0.22 -11.39
N LYS A 13 7.73 -1.11 -10.64
CA LYS A 13 6.28 -1.00 -10.41
C LYS A 13 5.92 0.28 -9.66
N ALA A 14 6.64 0.58 -8.59
CA ALA A 14 6.42 1.79 -7.82
C ALA A 14 6.69 3.03 -8.66
N LEU A 15 7.76 3.02 -9.46
CA LEU A 15 8.09 4.13 -10.35
C LEU A 15 7.04 4.33 -11.43
N GLN A 16 6.48 3.26 -11.99
CA GLN A 16 5.41 3.36 -12.99
C GLN A 16 4.18 4.05 -12.42
N VAL A 17 3.78 3.65 -11.21
CA VAL A 17 2.63 4.27 -10.54
C VAL A 17 2.92 5.74 -10.26
N ALA A 18 4.08 6.05 -9.69
CA ALA A 18 4.45 7.43 -9.39
C ALA A 18 4.52 8.29 -10.65
N LEU A 19 5.06 7.75 -11.74
CA LEU A 19 5.16 8.46 -13.01
C LEU A 19 3.77 8.76 -13.58
N ASN A 20 2.88 7.78 -13.56
CA ASN A 20 1.50 7.97 -14.03
C ASN A 20 0.79 9.05 -13.23
N LEU A 21 0.98 9.07 -11.92
CA LEU A 21 0.39 10.10 -11.06
C LEU A 21 0.95 11.49 -11.36
N SER A 22 2.27 11.58 -11.58
CA SER A 22 2.91 12.87 -11.86
C SER A 22 2.51 13.44 -13.22
N GLN A 23 2.13 12.58 -14.15
CA GLN A 23 1.66 12.99 -15.48
C GLN A 23 0.15 13.22 -15.51
N ASN A 24 -0.53 13.13 -14.38
CA ASN A 24 -1.98 13.28 -14.26
C ASN A 24 -2.76 12.32 -15.16
N LYS A 25 -2.18 11.17 -15.44
CA LYS A 25 -2.90 10.14 -16.18
C LYS A 25 -4.02 9.58 -15.30
N PRO A 26 -5.18 9.26 -15.89
CA PRO A 26 -6.28 8.69 -15.12
C PRO A 26 -5.89 7.29 -14.65
N CYS A 27 -5.47 7.17 -13.40
CA CYS A 27 -5.19 5.89 -12.80
C CYS A 27 -5.84 5.85 -11.41
N ASN A 28 -6.38 4.69 -11.08
CA ASN A 28 -7.12 4.49 -9.85
C ASN A 28 -6.90 3.07 -9.41
N ILE A 29 -6.75 2.87 -8.10
CA ILE A 29 -6.52 1.53 -7.57
C ILE A 29 -7.67 0.57 -7.89
N SER A 30 -8.89 1.07 -8.05
CA SER A 30 -10.02 0.20 -8.38
C SER A 30 -9.82 -0.52 -9.71
N ASP A 31 -9.09 0.07 -10.65
CA ASP A 31 -8.80 -0.55 -11.95
C ASP A 31 -7.61 -1.51 -11.86
N ASP A 32 -6.64 -1.21 -10.99
CA ASP A 32 -5.36 -1.91 -10.94
C ASP A 32 -5.21 -2.80 -9.70
N ARG A 33 -6.24 -2.91 -8.86
CA ARG A 33 -6.13 -3.58 -7.56
C ARG A 33 -5.60 -5.00 -7.66
N GLU A 34 -6.14 -5.80 -8.56
CA GLU A 34 -5.72 -7.20 -8.68
C GLU A 34 -4.28 -7.31 -9.17
N ASP A 35 -3.87 -6.43 -10.07
CA ASP A 35 -2.51 -6.39 -10.56
C ASP A 35 -1.54 -6.00 -9.43
N ILE A 36 -1.90 -5.00 -8.65
CA ILE A 36 -1.10 -4.57 -7.51
C ILE A 36 -0.99 -5.67 -6.46
N LYS A 37 -2.09 -6.35 -6.14
CA LYS A 37 -2.08 -7.48 -5.21
C LYS A 37 -1.13 -8.58 -5.69
N HIS A 38 -1.22 -8.92 -6.96
CA HIS A 38 -0.36 -9.95 -7.55
C HIS A 38 1.10 -9.55 -7.46
N TRP A 39 1.42 -8.30 -7.80
CA TRP A 39 2.78 -7.77 -7.70
C TRP A 39 3.31 -7.82 -6.27
N LEU A 40 2.50 -7.38 -5.31
CA LEU A 40 2.88 -7.39 -3.90
C LEU A 40 3.13 -8.79 -3.38
N ASN A 41 2.33 -9.77 -3.81
CA ASN A 41 2.54 -11.16 -3.41
C ASN A 41 3.85 -11.70 -3.96
N LEU A 42 4.22 -11.32 -5.18
CA LEU A 42 5.48 -11.75 -5.79
C LEU A 42 6.69 -11.02 -5.23
N SER A 43 6.60 -9.72 -5.05
CA SER A 43 7.75 -8.87 -4.74
C SER A 43 7.89 -8.54 -3.26
N ARG A 44 6.84 -8.69 -2.48
CA ARG A 44 6.82 -8.35 -1.06
C ARG A 44 6.42 -9.54 -0.19
N ASN A 45 6.89 -10.71 -0.54
CA ASN A 45 6.77 -11.91 0.27
C ASN A 45 5.32 -12.27 0.63
N GLY A 46 4.41 -12.16 -0.33
CA GLY A 46 3.01 -12.50 -0.12
C GLY A 46 2.25 -11.49 0.72
N PHE A 47 2.61 -10.23 0.64
CA PHE A 47 2.05 -9.19 1.50
C PHE A 47 0.52 -9.14 1.44
N ALA A 48 -0.06 -9.13 0.24
CA ALA A 48 -1.51 -8.99 0.09
C ALA A 48 -2.25 -10.16 0.72
N ASP A 49 -1.76 -11.38 0.50
CA ASP A 49 -2.37 -12.57 1.08
C ASP A 49 -2.22 -12.60 2.60
N LYS A 50 -1.04 -12.25 3.11
CA LYS A 50 -0.79 -12.20 4.56
C LYS A 50 -1.71 -11.19 5.24
N LEU A 51 -1.85 -10.02 4.66
CA LEU A 51 -2.70 -8.98 5.21
C LEU A 51 -4.15 -9.44 5.28
N HIS A 52 -4.67 -9.96 4.18
CA HIS A 52 -6.05 -10.43 4.12
C HIS A 52 -6.30 -11.59 5.09
N LYS A 53 -5.36 -12.52 5.17
CA LYS A 53 -5.48 -13.69 6.03
C LYS A 53 -5.41 -13.32 7.51
N THR A 54 -4.51 -12.41 7.87
CA THR A 54 -4.29 -12.02 9.27
C THR A 54 -5.36 -11.06 9.78
N TYR A 55 -5.83 -10.16 8.90
CA TYR A 55 -6.78 -9.12 9.28
C TYR A 55 -7.96 -9.08 8.30
N PRO A 56 -8.81 -10.14 8.30
CA PRO A 56 -9.93 -10.20 7.37
C PRO A 56 -11.02 -9.16 7.63
N MET A 57 -10.95 -8.48 8.79
CA MET A 57 -11.92 -7.43 9.13
C MET A 57 -11.68 -6.11 8.40
N LEU A 58 -10.51 -5.93 7.79
CA LEU A 58 -10.20 -4.69 7.07
C LEU A 58 -11.07 -4.57 5.82
N ASP A 59 -11.72 -3.43 5.66
CA ASP A 59 -12.54 -3.21 4.49
C ASP A 59 -11.70 -2.88 3.25
N LYS A 60 -12.36 -2.76 2.12
CA LYS A 60 -11.71 -2.54 0.83
C LYS A 60 -10.86 -1.27 0.81
N THR A 61 -11.37 -0.18 1.37
CA THR A 61 -10.64 1.09 1.41
C THR A 61 -9.38 0.97 2.24
N PHE A 62 -9.46 0.32 3.40
CA PHE A 62 -8.31 0.12 4.27
C PHE A 62 -7.27 -0.76 3.60
N LEU A 63 -7.71 -1.84 2.94
CA LEU A 63 -6.80 -2.73 2.21
C LEU A 63 -6.08 -1.97 1.10
N ASP A 64 -6.80 -1.11 0.36
CA ASP A 64 -6.19 -0.34 -0.72
C ASP A 64 -5.09 0.59 -0.19
N ILE A 65 -5.34 1.27 0.92
CA ILE A 65 -4.33 2.13 1.55
C ILE A 65 -3.09 1.32 1.93
N CYS A 66 -3.30 0.13 2.51
CA CYS A 66 -2.19 -0.75 2.88
C CYS A 66 -1.39 -1.22 1.66
N TYR A 67 -2.07 -1.58 0.58
CA TYR A 67 -1.40 -2.02 -0.64
C TYR A 67 -0.53 -0.91 -1.24
N LEU A 68 -1.07 0.31 -1.32
CA LEU A 68 -0.33 1.44 -1.88
C LEU A 68 0.86 1.82 -0.99
N ALA A 69 0.69 1.75 0.32
CA ALA A 69 1.78 1.99 1.25
C ALA A 69 2.90 0.95 1.11
N ALA A 70 2.52 -0.31 0.89
CA ALA A 70 3.49 -1.40 0.71
C ALA A 70 4.27 -1.25 -0.59
N LEU A 71 3.72 -0.58 -1.59
CA LEU A 71 4.45 -0.24 -2.82
C LEU A 71 5.52 0.83 -2.59
N GLY A 72 5.45 1.57 -1.49
CA GLY A 72 6.39 2.63 -1.18
C GLY A 72 5.94 4.01 -1.63
N LEU A 73 4.64 4.18 -1.93
CA LEU A 73 4.12 5.48 -2.34
C LEU A 73 4.04 6.44 -1.15
N SER A 74 4.23 7.72 -1.42
CA SER A 74 4.04 8.77 -0.43
C SER A 74 2.55 8.95 -0.09
N ILE A 75 2.26 9.68 0.99
CA ILE A 75 0.87 9.97 1.37
C ILE A 75 0.14 10.69 0.24
N ASP A 76 0.79 11.65 -0.41
CA ASP A 76 0.19 12.41 -1.50
C ASP A 76 -0.10 11.53 -2.72
N GLU A 77 0.83 10.62 -3.04
CA GLU A 77 0.63 9.65 -4.12
C GLU A 77 -0.50 8.68 -3.79
N ILE A 78 -0.56 8.20 -2.56
CA ILE A 78 -1.65 7.33 -2.11
C ILE A 78 -2.99 8.05 -2.24
N ALA A 79 -3.07 9.31 -1.81
CA ALA A 79 -4.29 10.10 -1.88
C ALA A 79 -4.78 10.23 -3.32
N GLN A 80 -3.87 10.49 -4.24
CA GLN A 80 -4.20 10.66 -5.65
C GLN A 80 -4.65 9.34 -6.29
N TYR A 81 -3.94 8.25 -6.02
CA TYR A 81 -4.22 6.94 -6.61
C TYR A 81 -5.48 6.30 -6.03
N ALA A 82 -5.79 6.60 -4.79
CA ALA A 82 -6.96 6.04 -4.10
C ALA A 82 -8.28 6.74 -4.48
N GLY A 83 -8.27 7.55 -5.54
CA GLY A 83 -9.48 8.22 -6.02
C GLY A 83 -9.46 9.72 -5.80
N ASN A 84 -8.28 10.32 -5.76
CA ASN A 84 -8.11 11.76 -5.61
C ASN A 84 -8.70 12.28 -4.30
N ILE A 85 -8.49 11.54 -3.22
CA ILE A 85 -8.93 11.96 -1.90
C ILE A 85 -7.90 12.91 -1.28
N LYS A 86 -8.27 13.57 -0.19
CA LYS A 86 -7.38 14.51 0.46
C LYS A 86 -6.32 13.78 1.27
N ARG A 87 -5.12 14.38 1.38
CA ARG A 87 -4.05 13.86 2.22
C ARG A 87 -4.53 13.60 3.65
N ARG A 88 -5.34 14.51 4.19
CA ARG A 88 -5.89 14.37 5.53
C ARG A 88 -6.74 13.11 5.67
N SER A 89 -7.47 12.74 4.61
CA SER A 89 -8.27 11.52 4.61
C SER A 89 -7.39 10.29 4.68
N VAL A 90 -6.26 10.27 3.96
CA VAL A 90 -5.31 9.16 4.02
C VAL A 90 -4.75 9.01 5.43
N GLU A 91 -4.33 10.12 6.04
CA GLU A 91 -3.79 10.09 7.41
C GLU A 91 -4.82 9.58 8.40
N ARG A 92 -6.08 10.00 8.24
CA ARG A 92 -7.18 9.50 9.05
C ARG A 92 -7.38 8.00 8.88
N TYR A 93 -7.36 7.52 7.64
CA TYR A 93 -7.49 6.08 7.37
C TYR A 93 -6.34 5.30 8.00
N MET A 94 -5.12 5.81 7.95
CA MET A 94 -3.97 5.16 8.58
C MET A 94 -4.19 4.98 10.08
N SER A 95 -4.71 6.02 10.75
CA SER A 95 -5.01 5.95 12.19
C SER A 95 -6.14 4.96 12.46
N LEU A 96 -7.18 4.96 11.64
CA LEU A 96 -8.30 4.04 11.79
C LEU A 96 -7.88 2.59 11.58
N ILE A 97 -6.98 2.33 10.63
CA ILE A 97 -6.45 0.99 10.41
C ILE A 97 -5.73 0.50 11.66
N CYS A 98 -4.88 1.34 12.25
CA CYS A 98 -4.18 0.97 13.49
C CYS A 98 -5.15 0.64 14.61
N GLN A 99 -6.24 1.40 14.74
CA GLN A 99 -7.28 1.12 15.73
C GLN A 99 -7.99 -0.20 15.46
N GLU A 100 -8.33 -0.45 14.19
CA GLU A 100 -9.05 -1.66 13.79
C GLU A 100 -8.26 -2.92 14.06
N VAL A 101 -6.96 -2.89 13.80
CA VAL A 101 -6.07 -4.04 14.04
C VAL A 101 -5.50 -4.06 15.46
N GLN A 102 -5.86 -3.07 16.27
CA GLN A 102 -5.39 -2.94 17.66
C GLN A 102 -3.87 -2.87 17.76
N TYR A 103 -3.26 -2.17 16.83
CA TYR A 103 -1.82 -1.99 16.83
C TYR A 103 -1.40 -1.06 17.99
N PRO A 104 -0.28 -1.34 18.70
CA PRO A 104 0.11 -0.56 19.88
C PRO A 104 0.52 0.89 19.61
N MET A 105 0.79 1.22 18.35
CA MET A 105 1.11 2.58 17.94
C MET A 105 0.02 3.10 17.00
N SER A 106 -0.12 4.42 16.93
CA SER A 106 -1.12 5.05 16.05
C SER A 106 -0.48 6.12 15.18
N GLY A 107 -1.27 6.70 14.27
CA GLY A 107 -0.80 7.73 13.36
C GLY A 107 0.06 7.17 12.24
N LYS A 108 0.78 8.07 11.56
CA LYS A 108 1.62 7.70 10.42
C LYS A 108 2.73 6.72 10.81
N LYS A 109 3.42 6.97 11.91
CA LYS A 109 4.50 6.10 12.37
C LYS A 109 3.98 4.72 12.77
N GLY A 110 2.84 4.68 13.44
CA GLY A 110 2.20 3.42 13.80
C GLY A 110 1.81 2.63 12.57
N PHE A 111 1.24 3.30 11.57
CA PHE A 111 0.86 2.66 10.32
C PHE A 111 2.09 2.12 9.57
N GLU A 112 3.16 2.89 9.46
CA GLU A 112 4.38 2.43 8.81
C GLU A 112 4.96 1.21 9.52
N SER A 113 4.97 1.22 10.85
CA SER A 113 5.42 0.09 11.65
C SER A 113 4.55 -1.14 11.42
N PHE A 114 3.24 -0.96 11.32
CA PHE A 114 2.30 -2.04 11.02
C PHE A 114 2.58 -2.66 9.66
N ILE A 115 2.77 -1.84 8.62
CA ILE A 115 3.08 -2.34 7.28
C ILE A 115 4.39 -3.14 7.29
N ASN A 116 5.42 -2.61 7.95
CA ASN A 116 6.70 -3.32 8.06
C ASN A 116 6.56 -4.64 8.81
N HIS A 117 5.71 -4.69 9.83
CA HIS A 117 5.45 -5.92 10.56
C HIS A 117 4.87 -7.00 9.64
N ILE A 118 3.86 -6.63 8.83
CA ILE A 118 3.27 -7.57 7.88
C ILE A 118 4.30 -8.03 6.84
N LEU A 119 5.14 -7.10 6.36
CA LEU A 119 6.17 -7.43 5.38
C LEU A 119 7.19 -8.44 5.92
N THR A 120 7.42 -8.46 7.23
CA THR A 120 8.46 -9.31 7.84
C THR A 120 7.94 -10.63 8.39
N ILE A 121 6.66 -10.81 8.50
CA ILE A 121 6.13 -12.10 8.95
C ILE A 121 5.98 -13.04 7.76
#